data_458e87cf6816f140e77ea10c72e40f3e
#
_entry.id   458e87cf6816f140e77ea10c72e40f3e
#
_cell.length_a   1.000
_cell.length_b   1.000
_cell.length_c   1.000
_cell.angle_alpha   90.00
_cell.angle_beta   90.00
_cell.angle_gamma   90.00
#
_symmetry.space_group_name_H-M   'P 1'
#
loop_
_entity.id
_entity.type
_entity.pdbx_description
1 polymer ?
#
loop_
_entity_poly.entity_id
_entity_poly.type
_entity_poly.pdbx_seq_one_letter_code
_entity_poly.pdbx_strand_id
1 'polypeptide(L)'
;KCGKKTLYFSSEELGVSDLFFMGEGQFTFDDVIYAVKSKKTNMTLKFESTVKQDISGVYFFSAGSKALDVIDLSEDEVRQLIVDLKMSGIFDVIIWDMDFRFKSLQSDLMQLVSDIIMISDGSETSNLKFKRMYESVEVLEKQGKIEISAKMWVLYNKFSNKTGKGVSIGEIKELGGAPRYEHASVNQIIEQFLKLNIFEKLLV
;
A
#
# COMPACT_ATOMS: atom_id res chain seq x y z
N LYS A 1 4.47 -11.49 -12.35
CA LYS A 1 4.97 -12.83 -12.77
C LYS A 1 3.97 -13.96 -12.53
N CYS A 2 3.00 -13.76 -11.61
CA CYS A 2 2.00 -14.78 -11.27
C CYS A 2 0.75 -14.72 -12.18
N GLY A 3 0.74 -13.92 -13.23
CA GLY A 3 -0.41 -13.75 -14.13
C GLY A 3 -1.61 -13.04 -13.51
N LYS A 4 -1.49 -12.50 -12.29
CA LYS A 4 -2.56 -11.79 -11.61
C LYS A 4 -2.62 -10.32 -12.04
N LYS A 5 -3.83 -9.85 -12.33
CA LYS A 5 -4.09 -8.47 -12.67
C LYS A 5 -3.98 -7.61 -11.42
N THR A 6 -2.90 -6.86 -11.31
CA THR A 6 -2.56 -6.11 -10.08
C THR A 6 -2.74 -4.61 -10.29
N LEU A 7 -3.53 -3.97 -9.43
CA LEU A 7 -3.63 -2.52 -9.33
C LEU A 7 -2.73 -2.00 -8.22
N TYR A 8 -1.95 -0.98 -8.50
CA TYR A 8 -1.31 -0.11 -7.51
C TYR A 8 -2.01 1.24 -7.49
N PHE A 9 -2.35 1.75 -6.32
CA PHE A 9 -2.74 3.14 -6.14
C PHE A 9 -2.20 3.68 -4.81
N SER A 10 -1.88 4.97 -4.80
CA SER A 10 -1.39 5.69 -3.63
C SER A 10 -2.45 6.68 -3.15
N SER A 11 -2.66 6.72 -1.85
CA SER A 11 -3.40 7.77 -1.16
C SER A 11 -2.49 8.65 -0.29
N GLU A 12 -1.19 8.62 -0.54
CA GLU A 12 -0.25 9.57 0.05
C GLU A 12 -0.56 10.99 -0.40
N GLU A 13 -0.45 11.96 0.51
CA GLU A 13 -0.72 13.37 0.22
C GLU A 13 0.16 13.92 -0.91
N LEU A 14 1.39 13.39 -1.03
CA LEU A 14 2.36 13.77 -2.06
C LEU A 14 2.80 12.53 -2.85
N GLY A 15 1.83 11.77 -3.37
CA GLY A 15 2.10 10.56 -4.13
C GLY A 15 2.95 10.82 -5.38
N VAL A 16 3.86 9.91 -5.67
CA VAL A 16 4.83 9.98 -6.78
C VAL A 16 4.76 8.77 -7.70
N SER A 17 3.57 8.22 -7.91
CA SER A 17 3.36 7.02 -8.75
C SER A 17 3.96 7.16 -10.16
N ASP A 18 3.94 8.38 -10.72
CA ASP A 18 4.48 8.68 -12.04
C ASP A 18 6.02 8.59 -12.12
N LEU A 19 6.71 8.49 -10.99
CA LEU A 19 8.14 8.20 -10.96
C LEU A 19 8.45 6.72 -11.24
N PHE A 20 7.51 5.84 -10.91
CA PHE A 20 7.71 4.39 -10.96
C PHE A 20 6.97 3.71 -12.11
N PHE A 21 5.86 4.29 -12.55
CA PHE A 21 5.01 3.71 -13.57
C PHE A 21 4.76 4.69 -14.70
N MET A 22 4.78 4.19 -15.93
CA MET A 22 4.47 4.95 -17.13
C MET A 22 3.34 4.28 -17.89
N GLY A 23 2.36 5.06 -18.35
CA GLY A 23 1.24 4.58 -19.12
C GLY A 23 0.51 5.71 -19.82
N GLU A 24 -0.12 5.41 -20.93
CA GLU A 24 -0.89 6.36 -21.74
C GLU A 24 -2.31 6.51 -21.20
N GLY A 25 -2.89 7.70 -21.36
CA GLY A 25 -4.26 7.99 -20.99
C GLY A 25 -4.42 9.43 -20.45
N GLN A 26 -5.59 10.02 -20.72
CA GLN A 26 -5.88 11.41 -20.37
C GLN A 26 -6.32 11.59 -18.91
N PHE A 27 -6.97 10.55 -18.35
CA PHE A 27 -7.52 10.62 -17.00
C PHE A 27 -6.47 10.31 -15.93
N THR A 28 -6.67 10.88 -14.74
CA THR A 28 -5.79 10.76 -13.59
C THR A 28 -6.59 10.30 -12.37
N PHE A 29 -5.92 10.10 -11.23
CA PHE A 29 -6.58 9.76 -9.98
C PHE A 29 -7.58 10.82 -9.52
N ASP A 30 -7.35 12.11 -9.85
CA ASP A 30 -8.30 13.20 -9.57
C ASP A 30 -9.70 12.93 -10.17
N ASP A 31 -9.75 12.29 -11.34
CA ASP A 31 -11.01 11.91 -11.97
C ASP A 31 -11.77 10.82 -11.20
N VAL A 32 -11.03 9.90 -10.57
CA VAL A 32 -11.61 8.89 -9.69
C VAL A 32 -12.12 9.55 -8.41
N ILE A 33 -11.31 10.41 -7.79
CA ILE A 33 -11.69 11.17 -6.59
C ILE A 33 -12.96 11.99 -6.84
N TYR A 34 -13.01 12.69 -7.97
CA TYR A 34 -14.21 13.45 -8.36
C TYR A 34 -15.44 12.56 -8.51
N ALA A 35 -15.29 11.38 -9.08
CA ALA A 35 -16.41 10.44 -9.24
C ALA A 35 -16.90 9.91 -7.88
N VAL A 36 -16.00 9.60 -6.94
CA VAL A 36 -16.34 9.21 -5.57
C VAL A 36 -17.09 10.32 -4.85
N LYS A 37 -16.54 11.55 -4.83
CA LYS A 37 -17.16 12.73 -4.19
C LYS A 37 -18.53 13.05 -4.79
N SER A 38 -18.68 12.85 -6.10
CA SER A 38 -19.95 13.06 -6.81
C SER A 38 -20.93 11.88 -6.69
N LYS A 39 -20.58 10.83 -5.91
CA LYS A 39 -21.40 9.62 -5.71
C LYS A 39 -21.88 9.00 -7.03
N LYS A 40 -20.98 8.90 -8.02
CA LYS A 40 -21.30 8.29 -9.31
C LYS A 40 -21.68 6.82 -9.13
N THR A 41 -22.70 6.37 -9.84
CA THR A 41 -23.25 5.01 -9.69
C THR A 41 -22.47 3.93 -10.42
N ASN A 42 -21.69 4.30 -11.44
CA ASN A 42 -20.92 3.33 -12.23
C ASN A 42 -19.41 3.52 -12.08
N MET A 43 -18.90 3.17 -10.90
CA MET A 43 -17.48 3.28 -10.61
C MET A 43 -16.62 2.30 -11.42
N THR A 44 -17.15 1.14 -11.78
CA THR A 44 -16.42 0.15 -12.60
C THR A 44 -15.97 0.75 -13.94
N LEU A 45 -16.88 1.36 -14.69
CA LEU A 45 -16.52 2.04 -15.95
C LEU A 45 -15.55 3.20 -15.74
N LYS A 46 -15.67 3.90 -14.61
CA LYS A 46 -14.73 4.97 -14.29
C LYS A 46 -13.32 4.43 -14.04
N PHE A 47 -13.19 3.33 -13.31
CA PHE A 47 -11.90 2.67 -13.12
C PHE A 47 -11.30 2.20 -14.44
N GLU A 48 -12.07 1.49 -15.26
CA GLU A 48 -11.61 1.01 -16.58
C GLU A 48 -11.14 2.14 -17.50
N SER A 49 -11.82 3.29 -17.48
CA SER A 49 -11.44 4.44 -18.31
C SER A 49 -10.26 5.23 -17.79
N THR A 50 -9.95 5.14 -16.49
CA THR A 50 -8.92 5.96 -15.83
C THR A 50 -7.64 5.19 -15.59
N VAL A 51 -7.74 3.87 -15.38
CA VAL A 51 -6.57 3.04 -15.10
C VAL A 51 -5.64 2.98 -16.29
N LYS A 52 -4.34 3.07 -16.02
CA LYS A 52 -3.26 2.90 -16.99
C LYS A 52 -2.54 1.59 -16.73
N GLN A 53 -1.86 1.07 -17.72
CA GLN A 53 -1.03 -0.12 -17.58
C GLN A 53 0.42 0.23 -17.93
N ASP A 54 1.30 -0.05 -16.98
CA ASP A 54 2.74 0.06 -17.18
C ASP A 54 3.29 -1.11 -17.99
N ILE A 55 4.45 -0.94 -18.60
CA ILE A 55 5.14 -1.98 -19.39
C ILE A 55 5.43 -3.24 -18.54
N SER A 56 5.55 -3.11 -17.24
CA SER A 56 5.68 -4.24 -16.29
C SER A 56 4.41 -5.08 -16.15
N GLY A 57 3.27 -4.61 -16.70
CA GLY A 57 1.96 -5.24 -16.57
C GLY A 57 1.17 -4.80 -15.34
N VAL A 58 1.73 -3.93 -14.49
CA VAL A 58 1.04 -3.36 -13.34
C VAL A 58 0.05 -2.30 -13.81
N TYR A 59 -1.17 -2.36 -13.30
CA TYR A 59 -2.17 -1.30 -13.48
C TYR A 59 -2.00 -0.26 -12.39
N PHE A 60 -2.18 1.01 -12.74
CA PHE A 60 -2.05 2.11 -11.78
C PHE A 60 -2.93 3.30 -12.14
N PHE A 61 -3.21 4.14 -11.17
CA PHE A 61 -3.73 5.47 -11.42
C PHE A 61 -2.55 6.45 -11.40
N SER A 62 -2.39 7.24 -12.46
CA SER A 62 -1.38 8.31 -12.46
C SER A 62 -1.74 9.35 -11.42
N ALA A 63 -0.72 9.92 -10.79
CA ALA A 63 -0.90 10.96 -9.79
C ALA A 63 -1.75 12.10 -10.36
N GLY A 64 -2.62 12.65 -9.54
CA GLY A 64 -3.38 13.84 -9.86
C GLY A 64 -2.49 15.08 -9.96
N SER A 65 -2.97 16.10 -10.64
CA SER A 65 -2.26 17.38 -10.75
C SER A 65 -2.29 18.19 -9.45
N LYS A 66 -3.18 17.83 -8.52
CA LYS A 66 -3.42 18.56 -7.28
C LYS A 66 -3.37 17.64 -6.07
N ALA A 67 -2.31 17.78 -5.28
CA ALA A 67 -2.19 17.06 -3.99
C ALA A 67 -3.39 17.31 -3.05
N LEU A 68 -4.00 18.49 -3.12
CA LEU A 68 -5.14 18.85 -2.30
C LEU A 68 -6.36 17.93 -2.50
N ASP A 69 -6.56 17.38 -3.70
CA ASP A 69 -7.72 16.54 -3.98
C ASP A 69 -7.65 15.21 -3.21
N VAL A 70 -6.45 14.68 -2.97
CA VAL A 70 -6.22 13.49 -2.14
C VAL A 70 -6.38 13.81 -0.64
N ILE A 71 -5.87 14.96 -0.21
CA ILE A 71 -5.95 15.42 1.20
C ILE A 71 -7.40 15.61 1.64
N ASP A 72 -8.26 16.06 0.73
CA ASP A 72 -9.67 16.34 0.99
C ASP A 72 -10.57 15.10 0.96
N LEU A 73 -10.03 13.89 0.78
CA LEU A 73 -10.83 12.66 0.90
C LEU A 73 -11.15 12.37 2.37
N SER A 74 -12.43 12.26 2.68
CA SER A 74 -12.89 11.76 3.96
C SER A 74 -12.66 10.25 4.11
N GLU A 75 -12.65 9.74 5.35
CA GLU A 75 -12.55 8.30 5.60
C GLU A 75 -13.67 7.51 4.90
N ASP A 76 -14.90 8.04 4.87
CA ASP A 76 -16.04 7.40 4.20
C ASP A 76 -15.84 7.33 2.68
N GLU A 77 -15.27 8.37 2.07
CA GLU A 77 -14.96 8.39 0.64
C GLU A 77 -13.84 7.41 0.30
N VAL A 78 -12.80 7.32 1.13
CA VAL A 78 -11.74 6.31 0.96
C VAL A 78 -12.31 4.90 1.12
N ARG A 79 -13.18 4.67 2.11
CA ARG A 79 -13.90 3.41 2.30
C ARG A 79 -14.68 3.04 1.05
N GLN A 80 -15.49 3.98 0.53
CA GLN A 80 -16.29 3.75 -0.65
C GLN A 80 -15.42 3.38 -1.86
N LEU A 81 -14.32 4.11 -2.06
CA LEU A 81 -13.37 3.81 -3.14
C LEU A 81 -12.82 2.38 -3.05
N ILE A 82 -12.39 1.95 -1.86
CA ILE A 82 -11.84 0.60 -1.66
C ILE A 82 -12.91 -0.47 -1.90
N VAL A 83 -14.12 -0.25 -1.39
CA VAL A 83 -15.24 -1.16 -1.59
C VAL A 83 -15.58 -1.26 -3.09
N ASP A 84 -15.69 -0.14 -3.78
CA ASP A 84 -16.02 -0.10 -5.21
C ASP A 84 -14.92 -0.78 -6.05
N LEU A 85 -13.64 -0.57 -5.72
CA LEU A 85 -12.52 -1.27 -6.37
C LEU A 85 -12.61 -2.78 -6.17
N LYS A 86 -12.89 -3.25 -4.96
CA LYS A 86 -13.08 -4.69 -4.68
C LYS A 86 -14.28 -5.26 -5.41
N MET A 87 -15.42 -4.57 -5.38
CA MET A 87 -16.67 -5.02 -6.01
C MET A 87 -16.63 -4.96 -7.54
N SER A 88 -15.75 -4.15 -8.12
CA SER A 88 -15.59 -4.07 -9.58
C SER A 88 -15.13 -5.40 -10.20
N GLY A 89 -14.41 -6.23 -9.44
CA GLY A 89 -13.85 -7.48 -9.93
C GLY A 89 -12.81 -7.34 -11.06
N ILE A 90 -12.35 -6.12 -11.34
CA ILE A 90 -11.39 -5.84 -12.42
C ILE A 90 -10.00 -6.39 -12.09
N PHE A 91 -9.61 -6.35 -10.81
CA PHE A 91 -8.27 -6.65 -10.35
C PHE A 91 -8.28 -7.86 -9.40
N ASP A 92 -7.29 -8.75 -9.56
CA ASP A 92 -7.08 -9.89 -8.66
C ASP A 92 -6.36 -9.46 -7.38
N VAL A 93 -5.50 -8.44 -7.48
CA VAL A 93 -4.72 -7.90 -6.36
C VAL A 93 -4.80 -6.37 -6.41
N ILE A 94 -5.05 -5.75 -5.25
CA ILE A 94 -5.04 -4.30 -5.08
C ILE A 94 -3.97 -3.96 -4.04
N ILE A 95 -2.96 -3.20 -4.43
CA ILE A 95 -1.93 -2.65 -3.56
C ILE A 95 -2.29 -1.20 -3.28
N TRP A 96 -2.66 -0.94 -2.04
CA TRP A 96 -2.95 0.40 -1.56
C TRP A 96 -1.76 0.92 -0.77
N ASP A 97 -1.09 1.93 -1.31
CA ASP A 97 0.02 2.61 -0.68
C ASP A 97 -0.47 3.85 0.08
N MET A 98 -0.09 3.96 1.33
CA MET A 98 -0.55 5.02 2.21
C MET A 98 0.48 5.39 3.27
N ASP A 99 0.45 6.64 3.70
CA ASP A 99 1.22 7.09 4.85
C ASP A 99 0.78 6.37 6.13
N PHE A 100 1.77 5.99 6.94
CA PHE A 100 1.48 5.48 8.26
C PHE A 100 0.94 6.58 9.16
N ARG A 101 -0.35 6.48 9.52
CA ARG A 101 -0.98 7.33 10.52
C ARG A 101 -1.63 6.43 11.57
N PHE A 102 -1.32 6.68 12.85
CA PHE A 102 -1.90 5.87 13.92
C PHE A 102 -3.43 5.91 13.93
N LYS A 103 -4.01 7.07 13.59
CA LYS A 103 -5.45 7.23 13.43
C LYS A 103 -6.03 6.31 12.36
N SER A 104 -5.28 6.08 11.27
CA SER A 104 -5.72 5.17 10.19
C SER A 104 -5.78 3.71 10.63
N LEU A 105 -4.93 3.27 11.57
CA LEU A 105 -5.00 1.93 12.13
C LEU A 105 -6.25 1.69 12.98
N GLN A 106 -6.78 2.75 13.57
CA GLN A 106 -8.04 2.69 14.34
C GLN A 106 -9.26 2.71 13.43
N SER A 107 -9.05 3.02 12.15
CA SER A 107 -10.11 3.08 11.16
C SER A 107 -10.56 1.69 10.76
N ASP A 108 -11.85 1.53 10.56
CA ASP A 108 -12.43 0.34 9.95
C ASP A 108 -11.86 0.01 8.56
N LEU A 109 -11.14 0.96 7.93
CA LEU A 109 -10.49 0.75 6.62
C LEU A 109 -9.50 -0.42 6.67
N MET A 110 -8.80 -0.61 7.78
CA MET A 110 -7.85 -1.71 7.95
C MET A 110 -8.55 -3.08 8.02
N GLN A 111 -9.85 -3.11 8.31
CA GLN A 111 -10.64 -4.34 8.25
C GLN A 111 -10.92 -4.79 6.81
N LEU A 112 -10.88 -3.86 5.86
CA LEU A 112 -11.18 -4.13 4.45
C LEU A 112 -10.03 -4.81 3.71
N VAL A 113 -8.80 -4.72 4.21
CA VAL A 113 -7.62 -5.30 3.56
C VAL A 113 -7.34 -6.71 4.07
N SER A 114 -6.74 -7.55 3.22
CA SER A 114 -6.33 -8.91 3.57
C SER A 114 -5.05 -8.92 4.37
N ASP A 115 -4.09 -8.07 4.00
CA ASP A 115 -2.77 -7.98 4.58
C ASP A 115 -2.35 -6.53 4.78
N ILE A 116 -1.61 -6.28 5.85
CA ILE A 116 -1.04 -4.97 6.19
C ILE A 116 0.48 -5.13 6.24
N ILE A 117 1.18 -4.51 5.32
CA ILE A 117 2.64 -4.60 5.24
C ILE A 117 3.25 -3.32 5.82
N MET A 118 3.93 -3.47 6.94
CA MET A 118 4.65 -2.40 7.60
C MET A 118 6.11 -2.40 7.14
N ILE A 119 6.58 -1.24 6.68
CA ILE A 119 7.96 -1.12 6.19
C ILE A 119 8.87 -0.55 7.27
N SER A 120 9.98 -1.24 7.55
CA SER A 120 11.02 -0.83 8.50
C SER A 120 12.40 -0.91 7.83
N ASP A 121 13.34 -0.09 8.27
CA ASP A 121 14.76 -0.21 7.89
C ASP A 121 15.58 -1.08 8.87
N GLY A 122 14.94 -1.57 9.93
CA GLY A 122 15.56 -2.38 10.97
C GLY A 122 16.46 -1.58 11.93
N SER A 123 16.50 -0.25 11.85
CA SER A 123 17.21 0.59 12.81
C SER A 123 16.56 0.51 14.20
N GLU A 124 17.33 0.80 15.24
CA GLU A 124 16.84 0.81 16.62
C GLU A 124 15.63 1.75 16.77
N THR A 125 15.69 2.92 16.12
CA THR A 125 14.57 3.89 16.12
C THR A 125 13.33 3.34 15.47
N SER A 126 13.45 2.75 14.28
CA SER A 126 12.32 2.15 13.55
C SER A 126 11.73 0.99 14.34
N ASN A 127 12.57 0.13 14.92
CA ASN A 127 12.14 -1.00 15.72
C ASN A 127 11.40 -0.56 16.98
N LEU A 128 11.87 0.51 17.65
CA LEU A 128 11.18 1.04 18.83
C LEU A 128 9.81 1.65 18.47
N LYS A 129 9.74 2.40 17.36
CA LYS A 129 8.46 2.94 16.84
C LYS A 129 7.49 1.81 16.50
N PHE A 130 7.98 0.79 15.81
CA PHE A 130 7.21 -0.37 15.44
C PHE A 130 6.66 -1.11 16.68
N LYS A 131 7.51 -1.33 17.69
CA LYS A 131 7.11 -1.94 18.96
C LYS A 131 5.97 -1.17 19.62
N ARG A 132 6.12 0.14 19.79
CA ARG A 132 5.08 0.99 20.39
C ARG A 132 3.77 0.97 19.61
N MET A 133 3.86 0.95 18.30
CA MET A 133 2.69 0.83 17.42
C MET A 133 1.99 -0.51 17.67
N TYR A 134 2.72 -1.62 17.65
CA TYR A 134 2.15 -2.95 17.84
C TYR A 134 1.52 -3.13 19.23
N GLU A 135 2.19 -2.70 20.30
CA GLU A 135 1.64 -2.70 21.65
C GLU A 135 0.31 -1.92 21.71
N SER A 136 0.20 -0.84 20.94
CA SER A 136 -1.05 -0.06 20.88
C SER A 136 -2.14 -0.79 20.09
N VAL A 137 -1.79 -1.53 19.02
CA VAL A 137 -2.72 -2.42 18.32
C VAL A 137 -3.27 -3.49 19.25
N GLU A 138 -2.41 -4.17 20.01
CA GLU A 138 -2.85 -5.18 20.99
C GLU A 138 -3.83 -4.62 22.03
N VAL A 139 -3.59 -3.39 22.51
CA VAL A 139 -4.51 -2.71 23.43
C VAL A 139 -5.87 -2.46 22.79
N LEU A 140 -5.90 -1.99 21.54
CA LEU A 140 -7.13 -1.72 20.80
C LEU A 140 -7.90 -3.01 20.50
N GLU A 141 -7.21 -4.09 20.18
CA GLU A 141 -7.82 -5.42 19.98
C GLU A 141 -8.45 -5.95 21.27
N LYS A 142 -7.74 -5.84 22.41
CA LYS A 142 -8.29 -6.22 23.72
C LYS A 142 -9.53 -5.39 24.10
N GLN A 143 -9.67 -4.18 23.57
CA GLN A 143 -10.85 -3.34 23.73
C GLN A 143 -11.97 -3.66 22.71
N GLY A 144 -11.74 -4.60 21.79
CA GLY A 144 -12.70 -4.94 20.74
C GLY A 144 -12.89 -3.85 19.69
N LYS A 145 -11.94 -2.94 19.53
CA LYS A 145 -12.05 -1.81 18.62
C LYS A 145 -11.55 -2.15 17.20
N ILE A 146 -10.59 -3.03 17.08
CA ILE A 146 -9.98 -3.47 15.82
C ILE A 146 -9.61 -4.95 15.92
N GLU A 147 -9.35 -5.58 14.76
CA GLU A 147 -8.82 -6.94 14.65
C GLU A 147 -7.90 -7.00 13.43
N ILE A 148 -6.63 -6.62 13.60
CA ILE A 148 -5.68 -6.45 12.49
C ILE A 148 -4.32 -7.10 12.71
N SER A 149 -3.94 -7.47 13.93
CA SER A 149 -2.61 -8.02 14.24
C SER A 149 -2.29 -9.27 13.43
N ALA A 150 -3.26 -10.17 13.26
CA ALA A 150 -3.11 -11.40 12.47
C ALA A 150 -2.83 -11.16 10.98
N LYS A 151 -3.16 -9.97 10.47
CA LYS A 151 -2.94 -9.54 9.08
C LYS A 151 -1.64 -8.78 8.89
N MET A 152 -0.91 -8.48 9.98
CA MET A 152 0.26 -7.61 9.95
C MET A 152 1.52 -8.39 9.60
N TRP A 153 2.29 -7.79 8.72
CA TRP A 153 3.59 -8.25 8.27
C TRP A 153 4.62 -7.14 8.42
N VAL A 154 5.86 -7.50 8.66
CA VAL A 154 6.99 -6.57 8.55
C VAL A 154 7.81 -6.91 7.31
N LEU A 155 8.14 -5.88 6.54
CA LEU A 155 9.06 -5.92 5.41
C LEU A 155 10.23 -4.97 5.69
N TYR A 156 11.45 -5.49 5.62
CA TYR A 156 12.63 -4.63 5.79
C TYR A 156 13.06 -4.05 4.45
N ASN A 157 13.16 -2.72 4.40
CA ASN A 157 13.69 -1.98 3.24
C ASN A 157 14.94 -1.20 3.66
N LYS A 158 15.96 -1.19 2.80
CA LYS A 158 17.27 -0.56 3.09
C LYS A 158 17.94 -1.15 4.34
N PHE A 159 17.72 -2.42 4.61
CA PHE A 159 18.24 -3.11 5.78
C PHE A 159 19.77 -3.17 5.72
N SER A 160 20.41 -2.87 6.85
CA SER A 160 21.86 -2.99 7.01
C SER A 160 22.20 -4.18 7.87
N ASN A 161 22.90 -5.17 7.33
CA ASN A 161 23.36 -6.32 8.10
C ASN A 161 24.33 -5.97 9.25
N LYS A 162 24.91 -4.77 9.21
CA LYS A 162 25.84 -4.31 10.26
C LYS A 162 25.14 -3.65 11.45
N THR A 163 24.05 -2.94 11.20
CA THR A 163 23.37 -2.11 12.21
C THR A 163 21.90 -2.45 12.37
N GLY A 164 21.29 -3.12 11.39
CA GLY A 164 19.88 -3.48 11.43
C GLY A 164 19.67 -4.74 12.28
N LYS A 165 18.55 -4.74 13.00
CA LYS A 165 18.04 -5.91 13.74
C LYS A 165 16.60 -6.16 13.32
N GLY A 166 16.21 -7.43 13.25
CA GLY A 166 14.82 -7.80 13.08
C GLY A 166 13.99 -7.38 14.29
N VAL A 167 12.73 -7.11 14.07
CA VAL A 167 11.76 -6.84 15.14
C VAL A 167 11.25 -8.18 15.65
N SER A 168 11.52 -8.49 16.92
CA SER A 168 10.95 -9.67 17.59
C SER A 168 9.82 -9.17 18.52
N ILE A 169 8.60 -9.09 18.02
CA ILE A 169 7.46 -8.57 18.77
C ILE A 169 6.22 -9.38 18.43
N GLY A 170 5.62 -9.99 19.47
CA GLY A 170 4.36 -10.71 19.32
C GLY A 170 4.40 -11.80 18.25
N GLU A 171 3.30 -11.98 17.56
CA GLU A 171 3.12 -12.95 16.46
C GLU A 171 3.29 -12.33 15.06
N ILE A 172 3.96 -11.17 14.96
CA ILE A 172 4.15 -10.51 13.67
C ILE A 172 4.91 -11.42 12.71
N LYS A 173 4.34 -11.56 11.53
CA LYS A 173 4.93 -12.33 10.44
C LYS A 173 5.97 -11.48 9.72
N GLU A 174 7.10 -12.07 9.42
CA GLU A 174 8.17 -11.44 8.66
C GLU A 174 8.12 -11.89 7.21
N LEU A 175 8.01 -10.94 6.27
CA LEU A 175 8.09 -11.21 4.83
C LEU A 175 9.54 -11.45 4.40
N GLY A 176 10.45 -10.72 4.98
CA GLY A 176 11.86 -10.68 4.60
C GLY A 176 12.34 -9.25 4.43
N GLY A 177 13.42 -9.06 3.70
CA GLY A 177 13.96 -7.73 3.51
C GLY A 177 14.88 -7.58 2.31
N ALA A 178 15.03 -6.33 1.89
CA ALA A 178 15.98 -5.93 0.87
C ALA A 178 17.09 -5.09 1.48
N PRO A 179 18.34 -5.33 1.09
CA PRO A 179 19.46 -4.54 1.55
C PRO A 179 19.40 -3.12 0.98
N ARG A 180 20.20 -2.24 1.57
CA ARG A 180 20.40 -0.91 1.01
C ARG A 180 21.26 -1.04 -0.26
N TYR A 181 20.71 -0.62 -1.38
CA TYR A 181 21.44 -0.53 -2.65
C TYR A 181 22.01 0.89 -2.79
N GLU A 182 23.31 1.02 -2.61
CA GLU A 182 24.01 2.29 -2.82
C GLU A 182 24.34 2.45 -4.31
N HIS A 183 24.16 3.66 -4.84
CA HIS A 183 24.45 4.02 -6.23
C HIS A 183 23.69 3.26 -7.34
N ALA A 184 22.61 2.56 -7.00
CA ALA A 184 21.77 1.88 -7.97
C ALA A 184 20.61 2.79 -8.45
N SER A 185 20.30 2.74 -9.75
CA SER A 185 19.11 3.37 -10.27
C SER A 185 17.83 2.64 -9.81
N VAL A 186 16.67 3.28 -9.90
CA VAL A 186 15.38 2.69 -9.54
C VAL A 186 15.16 1.36 -10.27
N ASN A 187 15.42 1.30 -11.58
CA ASN A 187 15.26 0.08 -12.38
C ASN A 187 16.15 -1.06 -11.89
N GLN A 188 17.42 -0.77 -11.57
CA GLN A 188 18.33 -1.75 -11.01
C GLN A 188 17.86 -2.28 -9.65
N ILE A 189 17.31 -1.40 -8.81
CA ILE A 189 16.72 -1.80 -7.52
C ILE A 189 15.52 -2.72 -7.76
N ILE A 190 14.61 -2.38 -8.66
CA ILE A 190 13.45 -3.21 -9.01
C ILE A 190 13.89 -4.60 -9.47
N GLU A 191 14.89 -4.70 -10.37
CA GLU A 191 15.43 -5.98 -10.83
C GLU A 191 15.97 -6.84 -9.69
N GLN A 192 16.64 -6.23 -8.70
CA GLN A 192 17.12 -6.96 -7.53
C GLN A 192 15.96 -7.43 -6.63
N PHE A 193 14.97 -6.58 -6.39
CA PHE A 193 13.78 -6.96 -5.62
C PHE A 193 13.03 -8.15 -6.25
N LEU A 194 12.93 -8.19 -7.58
CA LEU A 194 12.28 -9.29 -8.29
C LEU A 194 12.97 -10.65 -8.11
N LYS A 195 14.23 -10.66 -7.66
CA LYS A 195 14.99 -11.89 -7.36
C LYS A 195 14.81 -12.38 -5.92
N LEU A 196 14.27 -11.56 -5.03
CA LEU A 196 14.24 -11.85 -3.60
C LEU A 196 13.06 -12.74 -3.15
N ASN A 197 12.10 -13.04 -4.00
CA ASN A 197 10.92 -13.88 -3.69
C ASN A 197 10.19 -13.51 -2.37
N ILE A 198 10.31 -12.25 -1.94
CA ILE A 198 9.84 -11.76 -0.64
C ILE A 198 8.33 -11.91 -0.50
N PHE A 199 7.60 -11.70 -1.61
CA PHE A 199 6.14 -11.63 -1.61
C PHE A 199 5.45 -12.97 -1.90
N GLU A 200 6.17 -14.06 -2.05
CA GLU A 200 5.56 -15.38 -2.31
C GLU A 200 4.61 -15.82 -1.19
N LYS A 201 4.91 -15.44 0.06
CA LYS A 201 4.09 -15.75 1.23
C LYS A 201 2.69 -15.10 1.21
N LEU A 202 2.50 -14.02 0.44
CA LEU A 202 1.23 -13.32 0.30
C LEU A 202 0.34 -13.87 -0.81
N LEU A 203 0.87 -14.75 -1.64
CA LEU A 203 0.21 -15.26 -2.85
C LEU A 203 -0.39 -16.66 -2.67
N VAL A 204 -0.39 -17.15 -1.43
CA VAL A 204 -0.88 -18.50 -1.07
C VAL A 204 -2.36 -18.46 -0.71
#